data_38b2bc625fdf18db39648598ff9543e3
#
_entry.id   38b2bc625fdf18db39648598ff9543e3
#
_cell.length_a   1.000
_cell.length_b   1.000
_cell.length_c   1.000
_cell.angle_alpha   90.00
_cell.angle_beta   90.00
_cell.angle_gamma   90.00
#
_symmetry.space_group_name_H-M   'P 1'
#
loop_
_entity.id
_entity.type
_entity.pdbx_description
1 polymer ?
#
loop_
_entity_poly.entity_id
_entity_poly.type
_entity_poly.pdbx_seq_one_letter_code
_entity_poly.pdbx_strand_id
1 'polypeptide(L)'
;MAKETLFEEMEIGSLRAKNRLVRAATYEALADDGGHMTPELTAIYEELADGGIGTIIVGYARAMRNEQPNPRMLGIYDGSFVPEFRALTDMAHAHGTAIVSQIVYCLLYTSPS
;
A
#
# COMPACT_ATOMS: atom_id res chain seq x y z
N MET A 1 -1.79 -26.78 13.89
CA MET A 1 -0.70 -26.08 14.58
C MET A 1 -0.72 -24.61 14.23
N ALA A 2 -0.50 -23.75 15.22
CA ALA A 2 -0.54 -22.30 14.98
C ALA A 2 0.45 -21.87 13.91
N LYS A 3 1.66 -22.44 13.92
CA LYS A 3 2.70 -22.11 12.96
C LYS A 3 2.28 -22.45 11.53
N GLU A 4 1.67 -23.63 11.35
CA GLU A 4 1.19 -24.05 10.04
C GLU A 4 0.05 -23.15 9.58
N THR A 5 -0.83 -22.78 10.49
CA THR A 5 -1.94 -21.89 10.16
C THR A 5 -1.47 -20.56 9.63
N LEU A 6 -0.44 -19.98 10.23
CA LEU A 6 0.10 -18.68 9.78
C LEU A 6 0.64 -18.73 8.36
N PHE A 7 1.21 -19.86 7.96
CA PHE A 7 1.85 -19.98 6.67
C PHE A 7 1.03 -20.70 5.63
N GLU A 8 -0.22 -21.02 5.94
CA GLU A 8 -1.15 -21.58 4.97
C GLU A 8 -1.69 -20.49 4.05
N GLU A 9 -2.03 -20.87 2.83
CA GLU A 9 -2.71 -19.96 1.91
C GLU A 9 -4.03 -19.49 2.49
N MET A 10 -4.40 -18.27 2.11
CA MET A 10 -5.64 -17.67 2.56
C MET A 10 -6.35 -17.05 1.36
N GLU A 11 -7.68 -17.17 1.34
CA GLU A 11 -8.49 -16.52 0.33
C GLU A 11 -9.43 -15.53 1.00
N ILE A 12 -9.47 -14.30 0.45
CA ILE A 12 -10.41 -13.28 0.88
C ILE A 12 -11.15 -12.84 -0.38
N GLY A 13 -12.39 -13.33 -0.56
CA GLY A 13 -13.08 -13.13 -1.81
C GLY A 13 -12.29 -13.75 -2.95
N SER A 14 -11.93 -12.96 -3.95
CA SER A 14 -11.12 -13.43 -5.07
C SER A 14 -9.62 -13.24 -4.84
N LEU A 15 -9.23 -12.64 -3.71
CA LEU A 15 -7.83 -12.41 -3.39
C LEU A 15 -7.22 -13.66 -2.78
N ARG A 16 -6.13 -14.13 -3.36
CA ARG A 16 -5.40 -15.29 -2.82
C ARG A 16 -4.05 -14.83 -2.29
N ALA A 17 -3.79 -15.14 -1.02
CA ALA A 17 -2.53 -14.80 -0.37
C ALA A 17 -1.78 -16.09 -0.03
N LYS A 18 -0.46 -16.07 -0.18
CA LYS A 18 0.37 -17.26 0.04
C LYS A 18 0.50 -17.62 1.51
N ASN A 19 0.18 -16.71 2.41
CA ASN A 19 0.15 -17.00 3.84
C ASN A 19 -0.77 -15.97 4.51
N ARG A 20 -0.91 -16.07 5.82
CA ARG A 20 -1.84 -15.25 6.59
C ARG A 20 -1.21 -14.03 7.23
N LEU A 21 0.03 -13.72 6.85
CA LEU A 21 0.72 -12.54 7.33
C LEU A 21 0.33 -11.34 6.49
N VAL A 22 -0.14 -10.28 7.14
CA VAL A 22 -0.61 -9.08 6.46
C VAL A 22 0.10 -7.87 7.06
N ARG A 23 0.70 -7.05 6.19
CA ARG A 23 1.23 -5.78 6.63
C ARG A 23 0.11 -4.75 6.56
N ALA A 24 -0.30 -4.25 7.72
CA ALA A 24 -1.36 -3.24 7.79
C ALA A 24 -0.90 -1.93 7.17
N ALA A 25 -1.85 -1.14 6.69
CA ALA A 25 -1.54 0.17 6.12
C ALA A 25 -0.85 1.03 7.19
N THR A 26 0.28 1.60 6.83
CA THR A 26 1.08 2.40 7.75
C THR A 26 1.52 3.66 7.03
N TYR A 27 1.41 4.78 7.71
CA TYR A 27 1.87 6.06 7.18
C TYR A 27 3.37 6.16 7.40
N GLU A 28 4.16 6.12 6.32
CA GLU A 28 5.62 6.20 6.40
C GLU A 28 6.16 7.61 6.23
N ALA A 29 5.37 8.53 5.68
CA ALA A 29 5.81 9.89 5.40
C ALA A 29 7.03 9.93 4.48
N LEU A 30 7.09 9.03 3.50
CA LEU A 30 8.23 8.90 2.61
C LEU A 30 7.90 9.17 1.14
N ALA A 31 6.66 9.51 0.81
CA ALA A 31 6.32 9.98 -0.53
C ALA A 31 6.88 11.40 -0.70
N ASP A 32 6.92 11.89 -1.94
CA ASP A 32 7.35 13.27 -2.14
C ASP A 32 6.19 14.22 -1.87
N ASP A 33 6.43 15.53 -2.02
CA ASP A 33 5.42 16.54 -1.70
C ASP A 33 4.18 16.45 -2.58
N GLY A 34 4.33 15.91 -3.79
CA GLY A 34 3.22 15.73 -4.70
C GLY A 34 2.49 14.42 -4.50
N GLY A 35 2.98 13.55 -3.61
CA GLY A 35 2.37 12.26 -3.35
C GLY A 35 2.93 11.12 -4.18
N HIS A 36 4.01 11.35 -4.90
CA HIS A 36 4.61 10.32 -5.74
C HIS A 36 5.52 9.40 -4.94
N MET A 37 5.62 8.17 -5.42
CA MET A 37 6.47 7.15 -4.80
C MET A 37 7.93 7.57 -4.87
N THR A 38 8.67 7.35 -3.79
CA THR A 38 10.10 7.63 -3.74
C THR A 38 10.87 6.31 -3.67
N PRO A 39 12.17 6.31 -4.01
CA PRO A 39 12.97 5.09 -3.86
C PRO A 39 12.97 4.55 -2.42
N GLU A 40 12.97 5.44 -1.43
CA GLU A 40 12.95 5.04 -0.03
C GLU A 40 11.67 4.29 0.31
N LEU A 41 10.53 4.79 -0.16
CA LEU A 41 9.25 4.14 0.09
C LEU A 41 9.14 2.81 -0.64
N THR A 42 9.57 2.79 -1.90
CA THR A 42 9.60 1.55 -2.69
C THR A 42 10.45 0.49 -2.00
N ALA A 43 11.59 0.89 -1.44
CA ALA A 43 12.48 -0.05 -0.76
C ALA A 43 11.82 -0.73 0.42
N ILE A 44 10.97 -0.01 1.17
CA ILE A 44 10.25 -0.59 2.28
C ILE A 44 9.32 -1.71 1.79
N TYR A 45 8.56 -1.44 0.74
CA TYR A 45 7.64 -2.44 0.21
C TYR A 45 8.38 -3.63 -0.39
N GLU A 46 9.50 -3.38 -1.06
CA GLU A 46 10.31 -4.45 -1.62
C GLU A 46 10.88 -5.35 -0.54
N GLU A 47 11.34 -4.75 0.55
CA GLU A 47 11.86 -5.51 1.70
C GLU A 47 10.79 -6.39 2.31
N LEU A 48 9.57 -5.87 2.44
CA LEU A 48 8.45 -6.65 2.95
C LEU A 48 8.13 -7.84 2.06
N ALA A 49 8.08 -7.60 0.76
CA ALA A 49 7.78 -8.65 -0.21
C ALA A 49 8.89 -9.70 -0.24
N ASP A 50 10.14 -9.26 -0.22
CA ASP A 50 11.30 -10.15 -0.22
C ASP A 50 11.34 -10.99 1.05
N GLY A 51 10.83 -10.46 2.17
CA GLY A 51 10.75 -11.18 3.43
C GLY A 51 9.67 -12.24 3.48
N GLY A 52 8.84 -12.35 2.44
CA GLY A 52 7.87 -13.43 2.34
C GLY A 52 6.47 -13.14 2.84
N ILE A 53 6.14 -11.88 3.08
CA ILE A 53 4.80 -11.54 3.58
C ILE A 53 3.74 -11.86 2.54
N GLY A 54 2.58 -12.34 2.99
CA GLY A 54 1.50 -12.76 2.09
C GLY A 54 0.75 -11.61 1.45
N THR A 55 0.47 -10.56 2.22
CA THR A 55 -0.31 -9.42 1.74
C THR A 55 0.28 -8.13 2.29
N ILE A 56 0.35 -7.12 1.44
CA ILE A 56 0.72 -5.77 1.85
C ILE A 56 -0.47 -4.86 1.59
N ILE A 57 -0.90 -4.13 2.61
CA ILE A 57 -1.84 -3.03 2.43
C ILE A 57 -0.99 -1.76 2.39
N VAL A 58 -0.97 -1.11 1.23
CA VAL A 58 -0.15 0.08 1.01
C VAL A 58 -0.63 1.19 1.93
N GLY A 59 0.28 2.00 2.44
CA GLY A 59 -0.07 3.16 3.24
C GLY A 59 -1.08 4.03 2.50
N TYR A 60 -1.98 4.66 3.25
CA TYR A 60 -3.12 5.33 2.64
C TYR A 60 -2.70 6.40 1.64
N ALA A 61 -3.48 6.49 0.55
CA ALA A 61 -3.24 7.44 -0.52
C ALA A 61 -4.42 8.39 -0.63
N ARG A 62 -4.13 9.67 -0.86
CA ARG A 62 -5.19 10.66 -0.96
C ARG A 62 -5.83 10.63 -2.34
N ALA A 63 -7.16 10.68 -2.35
CA ALA A 63 -7.93 10.65 -3.58
C ALA A 63 -8.09 12.04 -4.20
N MET A 64 -7.83 13.09 -3.45
CA MET A 64 -8.03 14.47 -3.88
C MET A 64 -6.73 15.23 -3.77
N ARG A 65 -6.43 16.03 -4.80
CA ARG A 65 -5.20 16.83 -4.82
C ARG A 65 -5.15 17.80 -3.64
N ASN A 66 -6.28 18.36 -3.29
CA ASN A 66 -6.35 19.41 -2.26
C ASN A 66 -6.41 18.89 -0.84
N GLU A 67 -6.53 17.59 -0.67
CA GLU A 67 -6.64 17.00 0.65
C GLU A 67 -5.38 16.26 0.98
N GLN A 68 -4.64 16.79 1.93
CA GLN A 68 -3.40 16.16 2.38
C GLN A 68 -3.43 16.15 3.90
N PRO A 69 -4.11 15.14 4.49
CA PRO A 69 -4.20 15.04 5.95
C PRO A 69 -2.83 15.02 6.62
N ASN A 70 -1.85 14.42 5.96
CA ASN A 70 -0.50 14.32 6.49
C ASN A 70 0.50 14.65 5.39
N PRO A 71 1.63 15.28 5.74
CA PRO A 71 2.65 15.60 4.74
C PRO A 71 3.29 14.33 4.19
N ARG A 72 3.73 14.40 2.93
CA ARG A 72 4.49 13.32 2.29
C ARG A 72 3.75 11.99 2.26
N MET A 73 2.43 12.05 2.17
CA MET A 73 1.62 10.85 1.98
C MET A 73 1.44 10.59 0.49
N LEU A 74 1.20 9.33 0.16
CA LEU A 74 0.96 8.94 -1.23
C LEU A 74 -0.30 9.60 -1.79
N GLY A 75 -0.32 9.79 -3.11
CA GLY A 75 -1.48 10.29 -3.81
C GLY A 75 -1.93 9.31 -4.88
N ILE A 76 -3.19 9.42 -5.23
CA ILE A 76 -3.77 8.62 -6.31
C ILE A 76 -4.82 9.46 -7.04
N TYR A 77 -4.62 10.77 -7.09
CA TYR A 77 -5.64 11.70 -7.54
C TYR A 77 -5.60 11.97 -9.05
N ASP A 78 -4.65 11.44 -9.80
CA ASP A 78 -4.67 11.53 -11.26
C ASP A 78 -3.86 10.39 -11.89
N GLY A 79 -3.83 10.37 -13.22
CA GLY A 79 -3.20 9.28 -13.95
C GLY A 79 -1.69 9.22 -13.87
N SER A 80 -1.04 10.28 -13.38
CA SER A 80 0.43 10.29 -13.29
C SER A 80 0.95 9.28 -12.28
N PHE A 81 0.10 8.79 -11.39
CA PHE A 81 0.49 7.81 -10.39
C PHE A 81 0.41 6.37 -10.89
N VAL A 82 -0.25 6.13 -12.03
CA VAL A 82 -0.46 4.78 -12.54
C VAL A 82 0.84 4.02 -12.77
N PRO A 83 1.86 4.59 -13.45
CA PRO A 83 3.10 3.83 -13.66
C PRO A 83 3.78 3.42 -12.35
N GLU A 84 3.70 4.27 -11.34
CA GLU A 84 4.33 4.00 -10.05
C GLU A 84 3.64 2.85 -9.33
N PHE A 85 2.30 2.87 -9.30
CA PHE A 85 1.55 1.78 -8.68
C PHE A 85 1.68 0.49 -9.46
N ARG A 86 1.77 0.59 -10.79
CA ARG A 86 2.00 -0.61 -11.61
C ARG A 86 3.34 -1.25 -11.30
N ALA A 87 4.39 -0.45 -11.19
CA ALA A 87 5.70 -0.96 -10.83
C ALA A 87 5.67 -1.62 -9.44
N LEU A 88 4.94 -1.01 -8.50
CA LEU A 88 4.81 -1.56 -7.16
C LEU A 88 4.06 -2.90 -7.18
N THR A 89 2.95 -2.98 -7.90
CA THR A 89 2.19 -4.22 -7.97
C THR A 89 2.96 -5.32 -8.69
N ASP A 90 3.68 -4.97 -9.75
CA ASP A 90 4.51 -5.95 -10.46
C ASP A 90 5.59 -6.51 -9.55
N MET A 91 6.22 -5.66 -8.77
CA MET A 91 7.22 -6.10 -7.80
C MET A 91 6.62 -7.06 -6.76
N ALA A 92 5.48 -6.69 -6.20
CA ALA A 92 4.82 -7.53 -5.20
C ALA A 92 4.42 -8.87 -5.79
N HIS A 93 3.85 -8.86 -6.99
CA HIS A 93 3.42 -10.10 -7.65
C HIS A 93 4.61 -10.99 -8.00
N ALA A 94 5.75 -10.40 -8.33
CA ALA A 94 6.96 -11.18 -8.61
C ALA A 94 7.41 -11.97 -7.39
N HIS A 95 7.07 -11.51 -6.19
CA HIS A 95 7.38 -12.21 -4.94
C HIS A 95 6.21 -13.07 -4.48
N GLY A 96 5.11 -13.14 -5.23
CA GLY A 96 3.92 -13.88 -4.82
C GLY A 96 3.14 -13.19 -3.72
N THR A 97 3.36 -11.90 -3.52
CA THR A 97 2.70 -11.11 -2.49
C THR A 97 1.46 -10.43 -3.07
N ALA A 98 0.32 -10.57 -2.38
CA ALA A 98 -0.88 -9.82 -2.73
C ALA A 98 -0.73 -8.38 -2.24
N ILE A 99 -1.30 -7.43 -2.97
CA ILE A 99 -1.16 -6.03 -2.61
C ILE A 99 -2.51 -5.32 -2.74
N VAL A 100 -2.81 -4.49 -1.74
CA VAL A 100 -4.09 -3.78 -1.63
C VAL A 100 -3.79 -2.32 -1.36
N SER A 101 -4.52 -1.42 -2.00
CA SER A 101 -4.36 0.01 -1.77
C SER A 101 -5.46 0.50 -0.84
N GLN A 102 -5.08 1.33 0.12
CA GLN A 102 -6.05 2.01 0.98
C GLN A 102 -6.18 3.45 0.50
N ILE A 103 -7.39 3.85 0.16
CA ILE A 103 -7.65 5.18 -0.37
C ILE A 103 -8.37 6.01 0.70
N VAL A 104 -7.90 7.23 0.89
CA VAL A 104 -8.42 8.13 1.92
C VAL A 104 -9.12 9.30 1.26
N TYR A 105 -10.31 9.60 1.75
CA TYR A 105 -10.99 10.85 1.47
C TYR A 105 -11.42 11.42 2.82
N CYS A 106 -10.73 12.50 3.25
CA CYS A 106 -10.92 13.01 4.60
C CYS A 106 -11.77 14.27 4.60
N LEU A 107 -13.03 14.11 4.96
CA LEU A 107 -13.97 15.22 4.98
C LEU A 107 -13.65 16.26 6.05
N LEU A 108 -12.87 15.89 7.06
CA LEU A 108 -12.49 16.82 8.11
C LEU A 108 -11.67 17.99 7.58
N TYR A 109 -10.95 17.78 6.48
CA TYR A 109 -10.11 18.81 5.90
C TYR A 109 -10.84 19.69 4.90
N THR A 110 -11.99 19.25 4.44
CA THR A 110 -12.82 20.04 3.52
C THR A 110 -13.99 20.67 4.25
N SER A 111 -14.32 20.20 5.43
CA SER A 111 -15.43 20.68 6.20
C SER A 111 -15.04 21.92 6.98
N PRO A 112 -15.81 23.00 6.89
CA PRO A 112 -15.58 24.15 7.76
C PRO A 112 -15.92 23.75 9.18
N SER A 113 -15.04 23.97 10.05
CA SER A 113 -15.30 23.58 11.44
C SER A 113 -15.12 24.74 12.38
#